data_d5b70139d426b7c3026002b987c5f525
#
_entry.id   d5b70139d426b7c3026002b987c5f525
#
_cell.length_a   1.000
_cell.length_b   1.000
_cell.length_c   1.000
_cell.angle_alpha   90.00
_cell.angle_beta   90.00
_cell.angle_gamma   90.00
#
_symmetry.space_group_name_H-M   'P 1'
#
loop_
_entity.id
_entity.type
_entity.pdbx_description
1 polymer ?
#
loop_
_entity_poly.entity_id
_entity_poly.type
_entity_poly.pdbx_seq_one_letter_code
_entity_poly.pdbx_strand_id
1 'polypeptide(L)'
;MVIDSILSFGPPAIIISRNIEPPIAMMESAKTHKVSILRSAETTSQVTAALFQYLNKELAPRITRHGVLVEVYGEGCLLLGDSGVGKSETAIELIKRGHRLVADDAVEIRKTSTHTLMGQSPENIRHFIELRGIGIIN
;
A
#
# COMPACT_ATOMS: atom_id res chain seq x y z
N MET A 1 -23.82 1.78 29.39
CA MET A 1 -23.31 3.12 28.94
C MET A 1 -23.10 3.06 27.43
N VAL A 2 -23.41 4.12 26.66
CA VAL A 2 -23.30 4.09 25.17
C VAL A 2 -21.89 3.69 24.69
N ILE A 3 -20.85 4.24 25.31
CA ILE A 3 -19.45 3.94 24.99
C ILE A 3 -19.12 2.45 25.22
N ASP A 4 -19.60 1.89 26.30
CA ASP A 4 -19.36 0.50 26.63
C ASP A 4 -20.01 -0.46 25.59
N SER A 5 -21.22 -0.11 25.15
CA SER A 5 -21.89 -0.84 24.06
C SER A 5 -21.12 -0.76 22.73
N ILE A 6 -20.51 0.38 22.40
CA ILE A 6 -19.68 0.52 21.19
C ILE A 6 -18.42 -0.34 21.32
N LEU A 7 -17.76 -0.31 22.47
CA LEU A 7 -16.53 -1.05 22.72
C LEU A 7 -16.76 -2.57 22.74
N SER A 8 -17.94 -3.03 23.16
CA SER A 8 -18.31 -4.47 23.15
C SER A 8 -18.37 -5.09 21.75
N PHE A 9 -18.52 -4.28 20.69
CA PHE A 9 -18.40 -4.76 19.30
C PHE A 9 -16.96 -5.03 18.86
N GLY A 10 -15.97 -4.75 19.71
CA GLY A 10 -14.56 -5.03 19.42
C GLY A 10 -13.97 -4.21 18.26
N PRO A 11 -14.18 -2.88 18.20
CA PRO A 11 -13.53 -2.08 17.15
C PRO A 11 -11.99 -2.19 17.31
N PRO A 12 -11.21 -2.12 16.22
CA PRO A 12 -9.75 -2.22 16.31
C PRO A 12 -9.13 -1.05 17.09
N ALA A 13 -9.74 0.12 17.03
CA ALA A 13 -9.35 1.31 17.80
C ALA A 13 -10.48 2.33 17.83
N ILE A 14 -10.41 3.26 18.78
CA ILE A 14 -11.20 4.50 18.77
C ILE A 14 -10.23 5.67 18.60
N ILE A 15 -10.55 6.60 17.69
CA ILE A 15 -9.75 7.81 17.47
C ILE A 15 -10.52 9.01 17.96
N ILE A 16 -9.92 9.75 18.88
CA ILE A 16 -10.47 11.01 19.41
C ILE A 16 -9.76 12.16 18.69
N SER A 17 -10.51 12.93 17.94
CA SER A 17 -10.03 14.09 17.18
C SER A 17 -9.94 15.35 18.04
N ARG A 18 -9.33 16.42 17.51
CA ARG A 18 -9.21 17.75 18.12
C ARG A 18 -8.51 17.75 19.49
N ASN A 19 -7.66 16.76 19.71
CA ASN A 19 -6.89 16.62 20.97
C ASN A 19 -7.75 16.58 22.25
N ILE A 20 -9.03 16.19 22.13
CA ILE A 20 -9.95 16.09 23.25
C ILE A 20 -9.46 14.98 24.21
N GLU A 21 -9.47 15.27 25.50
CA GLU A 21 -9.09 14.30 26.53
C GLU A 21 -10.21 13.24 26.69
N PRO A 22 -9.88 11.94 26.62
CA PRO A 22 -10.88 10.89 26.84
C PRO A 22 -11.36 10.89 28.29
N PRO A 23 -12.67 10.76 28.52
CA PRO A 23 -13.19 10.60 29.88
C PRO A 23 -12.60 9.32 30.53
N ILE A 24 -12.36 9.38 31.86
CA ILE A 24 -11.80 8.25 32.64
C ILE A 24 -12.64 6.98 32.42
N ALA A 25 -13.96 7.09 32.47
CA ALA A 25 -14.88 5.95 32.26
C ALA A 25 -14.72 5.32 30.85
N MET A 26 -14.37 6.10 29.84
CA MET A 26 -14.08 5.59 28.50
C MET A 26 -12.77 4.80 28.47
N MET A 27 -11.75 5.31 29.17
CA MET A 27 -10.45 4.63 29.26
C MET A 27 -10.56 3.31 30.01
N GLU A 28 -11.31 3.25 31.09
CA GLU A 28 -11.57 2.03 31.87
C GLU A 28 -12.33 0.98 31.04
N SER A 29 -13.40 1.40 30.35
CA SER A 29 -14.16 0.51 29.48
C SER A 29 -13.31 0.01 28.30
N ALA A 30 -12.51 0.87 27.66
CA ALA A 30 -11.59 0.49 26.59
C ALA A 30 -10.55 -0.55 27.06
N LYS A 31 -10.03 -0.38 28.28
CA LYS A 31 -9.11 -1.35 28.89
C LYS A 31 -9.78 -2.70 29.11
N THR A 32 -11.02 -2.70 29.58
CA THR A 32 -11.83 -3.93 29.81
C THR A 32 -12.05 -4.66 28.49
N HIS A 33 -12.40 -3.96 27.41
CA HIS A 33 -12.65 -4.53 26.09
C HIS A 33 -11.38 -4.71 25.22
N LYS A 34 -10.20 -4.34 25.76
CA LYS A 34 -8.90 -4.40 25.06
C LYS A 34 -8.88 -3.61 23.73
N VAL A 35 -9.57 -2.48 23.70
CA VAL A 35 -9.64 -1.59 22.54
C VAL A 35 -8.65 -0.43 22.72
N SER A 36 -7.86 -0.15 21.72
CA SER A 36 -6.90 0.97 21.74
C SER A 36 -7.63 2.30 21.58
N ILE A 37 -7.26 3.29 22.40
CA ILE A 37 -7.70 4.68 22.22
C ILE A 37 -6.51 5.49 21.67
N LEU A 38 -6.70 6.11 20.53
CA LEU A 38 -5.75 7.00 19.87
C LEU A 38 -6.27 8.44 19.95
N ARG A 39 -5.37 9.40 20.01
CA ARG A 39 -5.71 10.82 20.05
C ARG A 39 -5.00 11.57 18.92
N SER A 40 -5.73 12.41 18.20
CA SER A 40 -5.22 13.24 17.12
C SER A 40 -5.57 14.71 17.37
N ALA A 41 -4.65 15.61 17.06
CA ALA A 41 -4.89 17.04 17.08
C ALA A 41 -5.79 17.52 15.93
N GLU A 42 -5.85 16.73 14.85
CA GLU A 42 -6.60 17.04 13.66
C GLU A 42 -8.11 17.02 13.87
N THR A 43 -8.84 17.67 12.97
CA THR A 43 -10.30 17.61 12.95
C THR A 43 -10.80 16.21 12.54
N THR A 44 -12.03 15.88 12.90
CA THR A 44 -12.65 14.60 12.53
C THR A 44 -12.63 14.38 11.01
N SER A 45 -12.91 15.43 10.23
CA SER A 45 -12.89 15.36 8.77
C SER A 45 -11.49 15.05 8.22
N GLN A 46 -10.44 15.66 8.77
CA GLN A 46 -9.06 15.41 8.37
C GLN A 46 -8.62 13.99 8.72
N VAL A 47 -8.90 13.53 9.93
CA VAL A 47 -8.62 12.14 10.36
C VAL A 47 -9.35 11.16 9.47
N THR A 48 -10.63 11.38 9.19
CA THR A 48 -11.45 10.51 8.33
C THR A 48 -10.88 10.47 6.92
N ALA A 49 -10.55 11.61 6.33
CA ALA A 49 -9.98 11.67 4.97
C ALA A 49 -8.62 10.94 4.89
N ALA A 50 -7.73 11.15 5.88
CA ALA A 50 -6.44 10.47 5.95
C ALA A 50 -6.60 8.95 6.08
N LEU A 51 -7.52 8.49 6.95
CA LEU A 51 -7.82 7.06 7.10
C LEU A 51 -8.39 6.45 5.83
N PHE A 52 -9.35 7.10 5.17
CA PHE A 52 -9.89 6.61 3.90
C PHE A 52 -8.81 6.48 2.84
N GLN A 53 -7.95 7.47 2.70
CA GLN A 53 -6.86 7.45 1.72
C GLN A 53 -5.87 6.30 2.03
N TYR A 54 -5.48 6.13 3.27
CA TYR A 54 -4.58 5.08 3.71
C TYR A 54 -5.19 3.68 3.53
N LEU A 55 -6.41 3.48 4.06
CA LEU A 55 -7.08 2.18 4.02
C LEU A 55 -7.44 1.75 2.59
N ASN A 56 -7.86 2.68 1.74
CA ASN A 56 -8.11 2.37 0.33
C ASN A 56 -6.85 1.86 -0.38
N LYS A 57 -5.69 2.40 -0.03
CA LYS A 57 -4.41 1.93 -0.57
C LYS A 57 -4.00 0.57 0.01
N GLU A 58 -4.08 0.40 1.33
CA GLU A 58 -3.61 -0.81 2.02
C GLU A 58 -4.54 -2.01 1.81
N LEU A 59 -5.85 -1.78 1.81
CA LEU A 59 -6.87 -2.82 1.63
C LEU A 59 -7.29 -3.01 0.17
N ALA A 60 -6.66 -2.28 -0.77
CA ALA A 60 -6.95 -2.41 -2.20
C ALA A 60 -6.77 -3.86 -2.66
N PRO A 61 -7.70 -4.40 -3.45
CA PRO A 61 -7.50 -5.69 -4.11
C PRO A 61 -6.18 -5.71 -4.87
N ARG A 62 -5.39 -6.74 -4.65
CA ARG A 62 -4.07 -6.88 -5.25
C ARG A 62 -3.92 -8.23 -5.92
N ILE A 63 -3.18 -8.23 -7.01
CA ILE A 63 -2.75 -9.43 -7.73
C ILE A 63 -1.25 -9.31 -8.02
N THR A 64 -0.57 -10.43 -8.13
CA THR A 64 0.80 -10.48 -8.61
C THR A 64 0.81 -11.03 -10.03
N ARG A 65 1.58 -10.38 -10.92
CA ARG A 65 1.80 -10.80 -12.30
C ARG A 65 3.28 -10.96 -12.56
N HIS A 66 3.63 -12.02 -13.29
CA HIS A 66 4.97 -12.16 -13.84
C HIS A 66 5.15 -11.20 -15.02
N GLY A 67 6.15 -10.34 -14.94
CA GLY A 67 6.40 -9.30 -15.94
C GLY A 67 7.40 -8.26 -15.45
N VAL A 68 7.67 -7.28 -16.30
CA VAL A 68 8.55 -6.15 -15.98
C VAL A 68 7.75 -4.86 -16.00
N LEU A 69 7.83 -4.06 -14.95
CA LEU A 69 7.16 -2.77 -14.85
C LEU A 69 8.18 -1.64 -14.99
N VAL A 70 7.98 -0.81 -15.99
CA VAL A 70 8.81 0.38 -16.27
C VAL A 70 7.92 1.62 -16.25
N GLU A 71 8.39 2.69 -15.61
CA GLU A 71 7.75 4.00 -15.72
C GLU A 71 8.27 4.72 -16.97
N VAL A 72 7.36 5.05 -17.87
CA VAL A 72 7.63 5.74 -19.13
C VAL A 72 6.83 7.03 -19.18
N TYR A 73 7.50 8.18 -19.13
CA TYR A 73 6.88 9.51 -19.11
C TYR A 73 5.81 9.69 -18.01
N GLY A 74 6.05 9.10 -16.82
CA GLY A 74 5.11 9.19 -15.69
C GLY A 74 4.01 8.12 -15.67
N GLU A 75 3.92 7.29 -16.71
CA GLU A 75 2.93 6.20 -16.80
C GLU A 75 3.60 4.84 -16.59
N GLY A 76 2.89 3.94 -15.89
CA GLY A 76 3.35 2.56 -15.66
C GLY A 76 3.11 1.66 -16.86
N CYS A 77 4.16 1.20 -17.50
CA CYS A 77 4.12 0.25 -18.61
C CYS A 77 4.47 -1.16 -18.11
N LEU A 78 3.51 -2.08 -18.13
CA LEU A 78 3.73 -3.48 -17.76
C LEU A 78 4.04 -4.31 -19.00
N LEU A 79 5.27 -4.83 -19.07
CA LEU A 79 5.74 -5.72 -20.15
C LEU A 79 5.37 -7.16 -19.78
N LEU A 80 4.51 -7.77 -20.57
CA LEU A 80 4.06 -9.15 -20.42
C LEU A 80 4.57 -10.02 -21.56
N GLY A 81 4.69 -11.31 -21.34
CA GLY A 81 5.07 -12.30 -22.33
C GLY A 81 5.78 -13.49 -21.69
N ASP A 82 6.03 -14.53 -22.49
CA ASP A 82 6.71 -15.74 -22.05
C ASP A 82 8.16 -15.48 -21.64
N SER A 83 8.72 -16.43 -20.91
CA SER A 83 10.12 -16.38 -20.54
C SER A 83 11.00 -16.41 -21.80
N GLY A 84 11.94 -15.47 -21.91
CA GLY A 84 12.87 -15.40 -23.06
C GLY A 84 12.39 -14.56 -24.25
N VAL A 85 11.22 -13.93 -24.17
CA VAL A 85 10.69 -13.09 -25.26
C VAL A 85 11.38 -11.71 -25.37
N GLY A 86 12.27 -11.37 -24.42
CA GLY A 86 13.00 -10.11 -24.45
C GLY A 86 12.43 -9.02 -23.55
N LYS A 87 11.63 -9.35 -22.52
CA LYS A 87 11.06 -8.35 -21.59
C LYS A 87 12.14 -7.54 -20.86
N SER A 88 13.12 -8.22 -20.28
CA SER A 88 14.20 -7.57 -19.53
C SER A 88 15.13 -6.78 -20.46
N GLU A 89 15.40 -7.26 -21.65
CA GLU A 89 16.17 -6.54 -22.67
C GLU A 89 15.45 -5.26 -23.11
N THR A 90 14.13 -5.32 -23.30
CA THR A 90 13.29 -4.15 -23.60
C THR A 90 13.32 -3.15 -22.43
N ALA A 91 13.23 -3.62 -21.19
CA ALA A 91 13.31 -2.77 -20.00
C ALA A 91 14.67 -2.06 -19.91
N ILE A 92 15.79 -2.77 -20.15
CA ILE A 92 17.13 -2.18 -20.16
C ILE A 92 17.25 -1.09 -21.24
N GLU A 93 16.69 -1.30 -22.42
CA GLU A 93 16.72 -0.31 -23.49
C GLU A 93 15.89 0.94 -23.10
N LEU A 94 14.76 0.77 -22.43
CA LEU A 94 13.97 1.89 -21.88
C LEU A 94 14.73 2.64 -20.77
N ILE A 95 15.44 1.93 -19.90
CA ILE A 95 16.26 2.52 -18.84
C ILE A 95 17.41 3.37 -19.48
N LYS A 96 18.07 2.86 -20.51
CA LYS A 96 19.09 3.61 -21.24
C LYS A 96 18.55 4.90 -21.85
N ARG A 97 17.27 4.95 -22.18
CA ARG A 97 16.57 6.14 -22.69
C ARG A 97 16.08 7.09 -21.59
N GLY A 98 16.41 6.82 -20.32
CA GLY A 98 16.07 7.65 -19.17
C GLY A 98 14.76 7.30 -18.46
N HIS A 99 14.15 6.18 -18.80
CA HIS A 99 12.97 5.67 -18.10
C HIS A 99 13.36 4.89 -16.84
N ARG A 100 12.42 4.68 -15.91
CA ARG A 100 12.71 4.12 -14.60
C ARG A 100 12.14 2.70 -14.46
N LEU A 101 12.99 1.74 -14.11
CA LEU A 101 12.55 0.40 -13.69
C LEU A 101 11.84 0.51 -12.35
N VAL A 102 10.67 -0.10 -12.25
CA VAL A 102 9.85 -0.16 -11.02
C VAL A 102 9.88 -1.56 -10.42
N ALA A 103 9.72 -2.59 -11.25
CA ALA A 103 9.77 -3.98 -10.82
C ALA A 103 10.22 -4.90 -11.96
N ASP A 104 10.99 -5.94 -11.62
CA ASP A 104 11.36 -7.01 -12.54
C ASP A 104 10.87 -8.35 -12.00
N ASP A 105 10.55 -9.29 -12.90
CA ASP A 105 10.07 -10.65 -12.65
C ASP A 105 8.68 -10.74 -12.01
N ALA A 106 8.42 -10.05 -10.89
CA ALA A 106 7.12 -10.04 -10.23
C ALA A 106 6.63 -8.60 -10.00
N VAL A 107 5.40 -8.33 -10.41
CA VAL A 107 4.75 -7.03 -10.24
C VAL A 107 3.48 -7.20 -9.41
N GLU A 108 3.43 -6.57 -8.23
CA GLU A 108 2.21 -6.46 -7.46
C GLU A 108 1.38 -5.30 -8.02
N ILE A 109 0.15 -5.58 -8.43
CA ILE A 109 -0.78 -4.61 -8.98
C ILE A 109 -1.93 -4.45 -8.00
N ARG A 110 -2.19 -3.22 -7.54
CA ARG A 110 -3.29 -2.85 -6.66
C ARG A 110 -4.29 -1.96 -7.38
N LYS A 111 -5.58 -2.21 -7.18
CA LYS A 111 -6.65 -1.35 -7.68
C LYS A 111 -7.00 -0.32 -6.61
N THR A 112 -6.39 0.87 -6.68
CA THR A 112 -6.55 1.92 -5.67
C THR A 112 -7.81 2.77 -5.87
N SER A 113 -8.39 2.77 -7.07
CA SER A 113 -9.69 3.37 -7.35
C SER A 113 -10.39 2.67 -8.51
N THR A 114 -11.57 3.16 -8.91
CA THR A 114 -12.31 2.61 -10.05
C THR A 114 -11.51 2.66 -11.35
N HIS A 115 -10.65 3.67 -11.51
CA HIS A 115 -9.90 3.93 -12.74
C HIS A 115 -8.38 3.95 -12.55
N THR A 116 -7.88 3.63 -11.34
CA THR A 116 -6.44 3.73 -11.06
C THR A 116 -5.90 2.38 -10.60
N LEU A 117 -4.88 1.92 -11.31
CA LEU A 117 -4.04 0.80 -10.91
C LEU A 117 -2.68 1.33 -10.46
N MET A 118 -2.13 0.72 -9.42
CA MET A 118 -0.78 1.00 -8.94
C MET A 118 0.04 -0.28 -9.00
N GLY A 119 1.17 -0.23 -9.70
CA GLY A 119 2.12 -1.33 -9.79
C GLY A 119 3.37 -1.06 -8.96
N GLN A 120 3.86 -2.08 -8.28
CA GLN A 120 5.09 -1.99 -7.49
C GLN A 120 5.82 -3.34 -7.44
N SER A 121 7.09 -3.31 -7.07
CA SER A 121 7.82 -4.52 -6.70
C SER A 121 7.26 -5.08 -5.38
N PRO A 122 7.08 -6.40 -5.24
CA PRO A 122 6.82 -7.03 -3.94
C PRO A 122 7.90 -6.67 -2.92
N GLU A 123 7.51 -6.53 -1.64
CA GLU A 123 8.41 -6.02 -0.59
C GLU A 123 9.69 -6.84 -0.41
N ASN A 124 9.58 -8.15 -0.60
CA ASN A 124 10.69 -9.10 -0.44
C ASN A 124 11.72 -9.11 -1.59
N ILE A 125 11.44 -8.45 -2.72
CA ILE A 125 12.33 -8.41 -3.89
C ILE A 125 12.58 -6.99 -4.41
N ARG A 126 12.31 -5.97 -3.61
CA ARG A 126 12.63 -4.58 -3.96
C ARG A 126 14.13 -4.40 -4.20
N HIS A 127 14.46 -3.62 -5.22
CA HIS A 127 15.84 -3.26 -5.61
C HIS A 127 16.67 -4.37 -6.27
N PHE A 128 16.07 -5.52 -6.62
CA PHE A 128 16.76 -6.58 -7.34
C PHE A 128 16.27 -6.67 -8.77
N ILE A 129 17.19 -6.93 -9.69
CA ILE A 129 16.92 -7.28 -11.09
C ILE A 129 17.67 -8.57 -11.42
N GLU A 130 17.00 -9.50 -12.07
CA GLU A 130 17.63 -10.72 -12.58
C GLU A 130 18.07 -10.49 -14.03
N LEU A 131 19.37 -10.63 -14.29
CA LEU A 131 19.94 -10.65 -15.63
C LEU A 131 20.42 -12.06 -15.96
N ARG A 132 19.84 -12.64 -16.99
CA ARG A 132 20.22 -13.99 -17.45
C ARG A 132 21.70 -14.04 -17.84
N GLY A 133 22.42 -15.02 -17.28
CA GLY A 133 23.84 -15.20 -17.48
C GLY A 133 24.76 -14.35 -16.58
N ILE A 134 24.20 -13.40 -15.82
CA ILE A 134 24.94 -12.56 -14.89
C ILE A 134 24.50 -12.83 -13.43
N GLY A 135 23.21 -13.07 -13.20
CA GLY A 135 22.63 -13.31 -11.89
C GLY A 135 21.75 -12.14 -11.43
N ILE A 136 21.52 -12.09 -10.10
CA ILE A 136 20.72 -11.04 -9.46
C ILE A 136 21.66 -9.89 -9.08
N ILE A 137 21.28 -8.68 -9.46
CA ILE A 137 21.99 -7.44 -9.11
C ILE A 137 21.08 -6.49 -8.35
N ASN A 138 21.66 -5.66 -7.48
CA ASN A 138 20.96 -4.65 -6.68
C ASN A 138 21.13 -3.26 -7.31
#